data_12841a59273d4c182527f1a8b6884c21
#
_entry.id   12841a59273d4c182527f1a8b6884c21
#
_cell.length_a   1.000
_cell.length_b   1.000
_cell.length_c   1.000
_cell.angle_alpha   90.00
_cell.angle_beta   90.00
_cell.angle_gamma   90.00
#
_symmetry.space_group_name_H-M   'P 1'
#
loop_
_entity.id
_entity.type
_entity.pdbx_description
1 polymer ?
#
loop_
_entity_poly.entity_id
_entity_poly.type
_entity_poly.pdbx_seq_one_letter_code
_entity_poly.pdbx_strand_id
1 'polypeptide(L)' 'MKYVTALKDYNHKQTGEQVVTKGISYLIFKEKDQHYWICNDNDKYMWVNKNLFRNGVWKVGE' A
#
# COMPACT_ATOMS: atom_id res chain seq x y z
N MET A 1 -8.50 -0.25 -12.61
CA MET A 1 -7.42 -0.50 -11.64
C MET A 1 -7.68 0.25 -10.36
N LYS A 2 -7.26 -0.33 -9.25
CA LYS A 2 -7.51 0.25 -7.95
C LYS A 2 -6.22 0.71 -7.30
N TYR A 3 -6.26 1.94 -6.76
CA TYR A 3 -5.13 2.52 -6.05
C TYR A 3 -5.56 2.91 -4.65
N VAL A 4 -4.63 2.88 -3.72
CA VAL A 4 -4.83 3.42 -2.38
C VAL A 4 -3.71 4.40 -2.08
N THR A 5 -4.06 5.45 -1.34
CA THR A 5 -3.09 6.47 -0.95
C THR A 5 -2.73 6.27 0.52
N ALA A 6 -1.44 6.22 0.80
CA ALA A 6 -0.97 6.00 2.16
C ALA A 6 -1.24 7.22 3.03
N LEU A 7 -1.71 6.98 4.25
CA LEU A 7 -1.96 8.02 5.25
C LEU A 7 -0.73 8.30 6.10
N LYS A 8 0.21 7.37 6.12
CA LYS A 8 1.41 7.48 6.94
C LYS A 8 2.51 6.61 6.37
N ASP A 9 3.72 6.88 6.81
CA ASP A 9 4.88 6.07 6.45
C ASP A 9 4.82 4.74 7.17
N TYR A 10 5.37 3.70 6.55
CA TYR A 10 5.46 2.40 7.17
C TYR A 10 6.82 1.78 6.87
N ASN A 11 7.44 1.27 7.91
CA ASN A 11 8.74 0.59 7.80
C ASN A 11 8.55 -0.91 8.01
N HIS A 12 9.29 -1.68 7.23
CA HIS A 12 9.26 -3.14 7.35
C HIS A 12 9.78 -3.54 8.72
N LYS A 13 9.05 -4.42 9.40
CA LYS A 13 9.38 -4.78 10.78
C LYS A 13 10.73 -5.46 10.94
N GLN A 14 11.11 -6.27 9.96
CA GLN A 14 12.33 -7.05 10.06
C GLN A 14 13.58 -6.28 9.60
N THR A 15 13.44 -5.47 8.57
CA THR A 15 14.59 -4.78 7.98
C THR A 15 14.70 -3.33 8.40
N GLY A 16 13.60 -2.74 8.87
CA GLY A 16 13.56 -1.32 9.19
C GLY A 16 13.48 -0.40 7.99
N GLU A 17 13.49 -0.95 6.78
CA GLU A 17 13.40 -0.15 5.57
C GLU A 17 12.02 0.44 5.40
N GLN A 18 11.97 1.70 4.97
CA GLN A 18 10.69 2.33 4.66
C GLN A 18 10.15 1.74 3.36
N VAL A 19 8.95 1.18 3.43
CA VAL A 19 8.34 0.51 2.29
C VAL A 19 7.07 1.18 1.79
N VAL A 20 6.50 2.07 2.60
CA VAL A 20 5.32 2.86 2.24
C VAL A 20 5.55 4.30 2.68
N THR A 21 5.23 5.24 1.79
CA THR A 21 5.42 6.67 2.05
C THR A 21 4.08 7.38 2.07
N LYS A 22 3.86 8.18 3.09
CA LYS A 22 2.67 9.00 3.22
C LYS A 22 2.43 9.83 1.95
N GLY A 23 1.19 9.84 1.48
CA GLY A 23 0.80 10.63 0.32
C GLY A 23 1.03 9.98 -1.02
N ILE A 24 1.74 8.86 -1.05
CA ILE A 24 1.98 8.12 -2.29
C ILE A 24 0.84 7.14 -2.52
N SER A 25 0.45 6.99 -3.78
CA SER A 25 -0.59 6.05 -4.19
C SER A 25 0.04 4.76 -4.68
N TYR A 26 -0.53 3.64 -4.26
CA TYR A 26 -0.02 2.31 -4.59
C TYR A 26 -1.10 1.52 -5.31
N LEU A 27 -0.71 0.84 -6.38
CA LEU A 27 -1.62 -0.01 -7.13
C LEU A 27 -1.86 -1.30 -6.35
N ILE A 28 -3.13 -1.67 -6.23
CA ILE A 28 -3.51 -2.91 -5.55
C ILE A 28 -3.56 -4.04 -6.57
N PHE A 29 -2.77 -5.08 -6.33
CA PHE A 29 -2.74 -6.27 -7.19
C PHE A 29 -3.62 -7.38 -6.65
N LYS A 30 -3.71 -7.49 -5.33
CA LYS A 30 -4.55 -8.48 -4.66
C LYS A 30 -5.08 -7.89 -3.36
N GLU A 31 -6.12 -8.49 -2.83
CA GLU A 31 -6.75 -8.00 -1.60
C GLU A 31 -7.22 -9.17 -0.74
N LYS A 32 -7.03 -9.04 0.57
CA LYS A 32 -7.66 -9.89 1.57
C LYS A 32 -8.42 -9.01 2.54
N ASP A 33 -9.03 -9.63 3.57
CA ASP A 33 -9.89 -8.91 4.51
C ASP A 33 -9.20 -7.73 5.16
N GLN A 34 -7.93 -7.87 5.56
CA GLN A 34 -7.21 -6.86 6.31
C GLN A 34 -5.99 -6.32 5.59
N HIS A 35 -5.70 -6.80 4.38
CA HIS A 35 -4.45 -6.47 3.71
C HIS A 35 -4.64 -6.24 2.23
N TYR A 36 -3.73 -5.42 1.68
CA TYR A 36 -3.57 -5.24 0.23
C TYR A 36 -2.21 -5.78 -0.19
N TRP A 37 -2.16 -6.36 -1.38
CA TRP A 37 -0.91 -6.80 -2.02
C TRP A 37 -0.47 -5.70 -2.97
N ILE A 38 0.62 -5.04 -2.64
CA ILE A 38 1.13 -3.90 -3.39
C ILE A 38 2.60 -4.07 -3.73
N CYS A 39 3.06 -3.28 -4.70
CA CYS A 39 4.49 -3.11 -4.94
C CYS A 39 4.95 -1.94 -4.09
N ASN A 40 5.86 -2.18 -3.16
CA ASN A 40 6.30 -1.17 -2.20
C ASN A 40 7.33 -0.22 -2.80
N ASP A 41 7.86 0.70 -1.97
CA ASP A 41 8.83 1.70 -2.41
C ASP A 41 10.14 1.10 -2.93
N ASN A 42 10.43 -0.14 -2.58
CA ASN A 42 11.64 -0.84 -2.97
C ASN A 42 11.44 -1.80 -4.14
N ASP A 43 10.34 -1.64 -4.88
CA ASP A 43 9.98 -2.48 -6.03
C ASP A 43 9.75 -3.94 -5.65
N LYS A 44 9.32 -4.19 -4.43
CA LYS A 44 9.01 -5.54 -3.96
C LYS A 44 7.55 -5.65 -3.62
N TYR A 45 6.94 -6.78 -3.93
CA TYR A 45 5.54 -7.03 -3.62
C TYR A 45 5.41 -7.52 -2.20
N MET A 46 4.40 -7.00 -1.49
CA MET A 46 4.16 -7.41 -0.10
C MET A 46 2.72 -7.14 0.31
N TRP A 47 2.29 -7.84 1.35
CA TRP A 47 1.02 -7.55 2.00
C TRP A 47 1.21 -6.41 2.99
N VAL A 48 0.31 -5.42 2.93
CA VAL A 48 0.31 -4.30 3.86
C VAL A 48 -1.07 -4.14 4.46
N ASN A 49 -1.12 -3.67 5.69
CA ASN A 49 -2.37 -3.51 6.40
C ASN A 49 -3.20 -2.38 5.78
N LYS A 50 -4.50 -2.62 5.60
CA LYS A 50 -5.41 -1.61 5.04
C LYS A 50 -5.46 -0.33 5.88
N ASN A 51 -5.15 -0.41 7.17
CA ASN A 51 -5.16 0.75 8.05
C ASN A 51 -4.10 1.79 7.70
N LEU A 52 -3.13 1.45 6.87
CA LEU A 52 -2.12 2.40 6.41
C LEU A 52 -2.66 3.35 5.35
N PHE A 53 -3.84 3.09 4.83
CA PHE A 53 -4.37 3.80 3.68
C PHE A 53 -5.70 4.45 3.99
N ARG A 54 -6.07 5.42 3.14
CA ARG A 54 -7.38 6.07 3.25
C ARG A 54 -8.49 5.06 3.09
N ASN A 55 -9.60 5.34 3.74
CA ASN A 55 -10.81 4.58 3.47
C ASN A 55 -11.21 4.80 2.03
N GLY A 56 -11.58 3.73 1.38
CA GLY A 56 -11.99 3.78 0.01
C GLY A 56 -10.83 3.53 -0.93
N VAL A 57 -11.14 2.91 -2.01
CA VAL A 57 -10.20 2.55 -3.05
C VAL A 57 -10.47 3.43 -4.25
N TRP A 58 -9.43 4.04 -4.78
CA TRP A 58 -9.56 4.90 -5.95
C TRP A 58 -9.45 4.07 -7.21
N LYS A 59 -10.30 4.39 -8.17
CA LYS A 59 -10.21 3.83 -9.50
C LYS A 59 -9.53 4.85 -10.38
N VAL A 60 -8.52 4.43 -11.08
CA VAL A 60 -7.74 5.30 -11.95
C VAL A 60 -7.64 4.67 -13.31
N GLY A 61 -7.82 5.45 -14.36
CA GLY A 61 -7.69 4.97 -15.72
C GLY A 61 -8.88 4.15 -16.21
N GLU A 62 -9.98 4.34 -15.62
CA GLU A 62 -11.22 3.67 -16.00
C GLU A 62 -11.81 4.25 -17.28
#